data_bef019afb11729ce56fe0daff8050095
#
_entry.id   bef019afb11729ce56fe0daff8050095
#
_cell.length_a   1.000
_cell.length_b   1.000
_cell.length_c   1.000
_cell.angle_alpha   90.00
_cell.angle_beta   90.00
_cell.angle_gamma   90.00
#
_symmetry.space_group_name_H-M   'P 1'
#
loop_
_entity.id
_entity.type
_entity.pdbx_description
1 polymer ?
#
loop_
_entity_poly.entity_id
_entity_poly.type
_entity_poly.pdbx_seq_one_letter_code
_entity_poly.pdbx_strand_id
1 'polypeptide(L)'
;MHFQTATIAAALASLAAAQTLNIPTRSGDITSLPQPSTISGVNDYANKEFDRGQPCDSDEDTGSENAVFILKDGATLSNVIIGGDSLEGVHCEGACTLKNVWFRDVCEDAITLKGDGDVLIEGGGAQEAVDKVVQSNGRGTCTIKDYTVVNVGKLFRSCGNCSNNGGPRNVIIQNVKANGVKADLVGINSNYGDVATISGSCGTGVKSVCQEYKGIEKNGGEDPVKVDTTANCKGAQGLLDSLPSC
;
A
#
# COMPACT_ATOMS: atom_id res chain seq x y z
N MET A 1 -29.63 4.69 -61.72
CA MET A 1 -28.55 5.30 -60.97
C MET A 1 -28.83 5.07 -59.46
N HIS A 2 -28.14 4.14 -58.86
CA HIS A 2 -28.26 3.85 -57.41
C HIS A 2 -27.08 4.51 -56.69
N PHE A 3 -27.36 5.50 -55.86
CA PHE A 3 -26.33 6.09 -54.98
C PHE A 3 -26.26 5.27 -53.68
N GLN A 4 -25.14 4.61 -53.47
CA GLN A 4 -24.81 4.00 -52.19
C GLN A 4 -24.18 5.07 -51.28
N THR A 5 -24.87 5.40 -50.20
CA THR A 5 -24.34 6.24 -49.12
C THR A 5 -23.49 5.36 -48.20
N ALA A 6 -22.18 5.57 -48.21
CA ALA A 6 -21.26 4.95 -47.27
C ALA A 6 -21.27 5.76 -45.95
N THR A 7 -21.78 5.15 -44.89
CA THR A 7 -21.70 5.69 -43.53
C THR A 7 -20.34 5.37 -42.94
N ILE A 8 -19.48 6.37 -42.71
CA ILE A 8 -18.22 6.25 -42.01
C ILE A 8 -18.54 6.32 -40.52
N ALA A 9 -18.41 5.18 -39.81
CA ALA A 9 -18.46 5.12 -38.34
C ALA A 9 -17.10 5.57 -37.81
N ALA A 10 -17.01 6.76 -37.25
CA ALA A 10 -15.85 7.24 -36.54
C ALA A 10 -15.79 6.54 -35.15
N ALA A 11 -14.87 5.60 -34.98
CA ALA A 11 -14.58 5.03 -33.69
C ALA A 11 -13.81 6.07 -32.83
N LEU A 12 -14.46 6.64 -31.83
CA LEU A 12 -13.83 7.45 -30.80
C LEU A 12 -13.03 6.51 -29.90
N ALA A 13 -11.73 6.40 -30.15
CA ALA A 13 -10.81 5.79 -29.19
C ALA A 13 -10.67 6.76 -27.99
N SER A 14 -11.32 6.45 -26.87
CA SER A 14 -11.05 7.13 -25.62
C SER A 14 -9.63 6.77 -25.16
N LEU A 15 -8.70 7.71 -25.29
CA LEU A 15 -7.42 7.65 -24.62
C LEU A 15 -7.70 7.73 -23.11
N ALA A 16 -7.72 6.58 -22.44
CA ALA A 16 -7.65 6.55 -20.98
C ALA A 16 -6.30 7.17 -20.61
N ALA A 17 -6.31 8.40 -20.13
CA ALA A 17 -5.12 8.99 -19.53
C ALA A 17 -4.72 8.08 -18.35
N ALA A 18 -3.52 7.54 -18.40
CA ALA A 18 -2.97 6.79 -17.26
C ALA A 18 -3.05 7.71 -16.05
N GLN A 19 -3.77 7.28 -15.02
CA GLN A 19 -3.97 8.08 -13.83
C GLN A 19 -2.66 8.06 -13.04
N THR A 20 -2.01 9.20 -12.93
CA THR A 20 -0.75 9.37 -12.20
C THR A 20 -1.01 9.85 -10.79
N LEU A 21 -0.18 9.41 -9.85
CA LEU A 21 -0.23 9.89 -8.48
C LEU A 21 0.23 11.36 -8.41
N ASN A 22 -0.55 12.19 -7.75
CA ASN A 22 -0.26 13.63 -7.62
C ASN A 22 0.69 13.88 -6.44
N ILE A 23 1.97 13.53 -6.61
CA ILE A 23 3.02 13.74 -5.62
C ILE A 23 3.37 15.24 -5.56
N PRO A 24 3.47 15.87 -4.38
CA PRO A 24 3.84 17.28 -4.26
C PRO A 24 5.23 17.54 -4.85
N THR A 25 5.48 18.79 -5.25
CA THR A 25 6.81 19.20 -5.67
C THR A 25 7.80 19.02 -4.52
N ARG A 26 8.90 18.32 -4.78
CA ARG A 26 9.95 18.16 -3.77
C ARG A 26 10.61 19.46 -3.42
N SER A 27 11.06 19.57 -2.17
CA SER A 27 11.85 20.68 -1.66
C SER A 27 13.35 20.35 -1.72
N GLY A 28 14.10 21.03 -2.57
CA GLY A 28 15.52 20.79 -2.77
C GLY A 28 15.84 19.57 -3.65
N ASP A 29 17.07 19.08 -3.55
CA ASP A 29 17.57 17.93 -4.29
C ASP A 29 17.22 16.61 -3.58
N ILE A 30 17.29 15.49 -4.30
CA ILE A 30 17.14 14.17 -3.73
C ILE A 30 18.35 13.89 -2.83
N THR A 31 18.09 13.34 -1.65
CA THR A 31 19.14 12.93 -0.71
C THR A 31 19.20 11.40 -0.66
N SER A 32 20.23 10.82 -1.27
CA SER A 32 20.49 9.39 -1.18
C SER A 32 21.17 9.06 0.15
N LEU A 33 20.50 8.28 0.98
CA LEU A 33 20.97 7.89 2.31
C LEU A 33 21.87 6.65 2.21
N PRO A 34 23.13 6.68 2.73
CA PRO A 34 24.02 5.52 2.66
C PRO A 34 23.58 4.37 3.57
N GLN A 35 22.73 4.66 4.54
CA GLN A 35 22.12 3.72 5.49
C GLN A 35 20.75 4.24 5.91
N PRO A 36 19.86 3.39 6.47
CA PRO A 36 18.55 3.82 6.96
C PRO A 36 18.64 4.97 7.95
N SER A 37 17.75 5.94 7.82
CA SER A 37 17.58 7.00 8.81
C SER A 37 16.62 6.54 9.90
N THR A 38 17.11 6.39 11.13
CA THR A 38 16.27 6.00 12.27
C THR A 38 15.59 7.23 12.86
N ILE A 39 14.25 7.19 12.95
CA ILE A 39 13.39 8.28 13.39
C ILE A 39 12.80 7.95 14.77
N SER A 40 12.87 8.92 15.68
CA SER A 40 12.15 8.91 16.95
C SER A 40 11.44 10.26 17.16
N GLY A 41 10.34 10.26 17.91
CA GLY A 41 9.53 11.47 18.10
C GLY A 41 8.87 11.97 16.82
N VAL A 42 8.65 13.26 16.70
CA VAL A 42 7.94 13.90 15.58
C VAL A 42 8.93 14.57 14.63
N ASN A 43 8.91 14.17 13.35
CA ASN A 43 9.80 14.67 12.33
C ASN A 43 9.02 15.09 11.08
N ASP A 44 9.20 16.34 10.65
CA ASP A 44 8.63 16.91 9.44
C ASP A 44 9.74 17.25 8.46
N TYR A 45 9.64 16.74 7.24
CA TYR A 45 10.68 16.93 6.21
C TYR A 45 10.33 17.96 5.13
N ALA A 46 9.19 18.66 5.27
CA ALA A 46 8.79 19.75 4.37
C ALA A 46 8.87 19.37 2.87
N ASN A 47 8.40 18.18 2.52
CA ASN A 47 8.43 17.59 1.17
C ASN A 47 9.84 17.37 0.59
N LYS A 48 10.86 17.19 1.41
CA LYS A 48 12.14 16.67 0.94
C LYS A 48 12.00 15.24 0.44
N GLU A 49 12.84 14.89 -0.52
CA GLU A 49 12.87 13.57 -1.13
C GLU A 49 14.13 12.80 -0.72
N PHE A 50 13.95 11.56 -0.30
CA PHE A 50 15.00 10.65 0.14
C PHE A 50 14.89 9.32 -0.58
N ASP A 51 16.03 8.71 -0.87
CA ASP A 51 16.17 7.37 -1.37
C ASP A 51 17.40 6.67 -0.77
N ARG A 52 17.79 5.52 -1.33
CA ARG A 52 19.00 4.80 -0.95
C ARG A 52 20.06 4.82 -2.05
N GLY A 53 19.76 5.42 -3.21
CA GLY A 53 20.63 5.39 -4.39
C GLY A 53 20.84 3.96 -4.91
N GLN A 54 19.91 3.07 -4.67
CA GLN A 54 19.93 1.66 -5.10
C GLN A 54 18.78 1.44 -6.08
N PRO A 55 19.04 1.03 -7.32
CA PRO A 55 17.99 0.81 -8.29
C PRO A 55 17.03 -0.30 -7.81
N CYS A 56 15.76 -0.15 -8.17
CA CYS A 56 14.77 -1.19 -7.98
C CYS A 56 14.95 -2.27 -9.04
N ASP A 57 15.82 -3.22 -8.79
CA ASP A 57 16.15 -4.34 -9.70
C ASP A 57 15.80 -5.72 -9.12
N SER A 58 15.21 -5.75 -7.93
CA SER A 58 14.78 -6.95 -7.22
C SER A 58 13.53 -6.64 -6.38
N ASP A 59 12.62 -7.59 -6.30
CA ASP A 59 11.45 -7.62 -5.42
C ASP A 59 11.65 -8.59 -4.23
N GLU A 60 12.90 -8.92 -3.91
CA GLU A 60 13.24 -9.76 -2.77
C GLU A 60 13.04 -8.99 -1.45
N ASP A 61 12.36 -9.65 -0.48
CA ASP A 61 12.27 -9.16 0.91
C ASP A 61 13.70 -9.08 1.49
N THR A 62 14.15 -7.85 1.57
CA THR A 62 15.49 -7.56 2.04
C THR A 62 15.48 -7.10 3.49
N GLY A 63 15.74 -6.97 4.38
CA GLY A 63 15.64 -6.55 5.77
C GLY A 63 15.66 -5.03 5.95
N SER A 64 15.65 -4.63 7.21
CA SER A 64 15.58 -3.20 7.58
C SER A 64 16.81 -2.40 7.15
N GLU A 65 17.91 -3.06 6.82
CA GLU A 65 19.13 -2.41 6.32
C GLU A 65 18.95 -1.70 4.98
N ASN A 66 17.92 -2.07 4.21
CA ASN A 66 17.59 -1.46 2.93
C ASN A 66 16.42 -0.46 3.01
N ALA A 67 15.82 -0.26 4.18
CA ALA A 67 14.81 0.77 4.37
C ALA A 67 15.37 2.19 4.19
N VAL A 68 14.55 3.13 3.73
CA VAL A 68 14.90 4.55 3.76
C VAL A 68 14.78 5.09 5.17
N PHE A 69 13.66 4.81 5.84
CA PHE A 69 13.40 5.22 7.22
C PHE A 69 13.01 4.03 8.10
N ILE A 70 13.55 4.03 9.33
CA ILE A 70 13.13 3.14 10.41
C ILE A 70 12.52 3.97 11.53
N LEU A 71 11.21 3.80 11.77
CA LEU A 71 10.47 4.50 12.78
C LEU A 71 10.46 3.70 14.09
N LYS A 72 10.99 4.31 15.15
CA LYS A 72 10.88 3.75 16.50
C LYS A 72 9.44 3.86 17.02
N ASP A 73 9.11 3.07 18.02
CA ASP A 73 7.80 3.08 18.64
C ASP A 73 7.34 4.51 19.03
N GLY A 74 6.13 4.86 18.62
CA GLY A 74 5.53 6.18 18.79
C GLY A 74 6.06 7.28 17.84
N ALA A 75 6.95 6.96 16.90
CA ALA A 75 7.48 7.97 15.98
C ALA A 75 6.46 8.47 14.96
N THR A 76 6.60 9.74 14.57
CA THR A 76 5.83 10.38 13.50
C THR A 76 6.76 10.87 12.40
N LEU A 77 6.46 10.46 11.16
CA LEU A 77 7.12 10.90 9.93
C LEU A 77 6.11 11.68 9.10
N SER A 78 6.43 12.92 8.71
CA SER A 78 5.50 13.74 7.95
C SER A 78 6.15 14.50 6.80
N ASN A 79 5.32 14.77 5.75
CA ASN A 79 5.66 15.59 4.60
C ASN A 79 7.00 15.16 3.98
N VAL A 80 7.09 13.93 3.52
CA VAL A 80 8.29 13.35 2.93
C VAL A 80 7.96 12.59 1.65
N ILE A 81 8.89 12.58 0.72
CA ILE A 81 8.81 11.79 -0.51
C ILE A 81 9.90 10.72 -0.47
N ILE A 82 9.51 9.49 -0.73
CA ILE A 82 10.43 8.37 -0.93
C ILE A 82 10.67 8.22 -2.43
N GLY A 83 11.92 8.33 -2.83
CA GLY A 83 12.36 8.22 -4.22
C GLY A 83 12.33 6.79 -4.74
N GLY A 84 12.45 6.62 -6.06
CA GLY A 84 12.38 5.31 -6.70
C GLY A 84 13.63 4.44 -6.52
N ASP A 85 14.77 5.05 -6.21
CA ASP A 85 16.03 4.32 -6.01
C ASP A 85 16.12 3.75 -4.58
N SER A 86 15.14 2.91 -4.22
CA SER A 86 15.00 2.32 -2.88
C SER A 86 14.40 0.92 -3.01
N LEU A 87 15.00 -0.09 -2.38
CA LEU A 87 14.46 -1.46 -2.34
C LEU A 87 13.31 -1.55 -1.34
N GLU A 88 13.47 -0.95 -0.16
CA GLU A 88 12.49 -0.90 0.93
C GLU A 88 12.17 0.56 1.26
N GLY A 89 10.93 0.82 1.68
CA GLY A 89 10.51 2.18 2.00
C GLY A 89 10.65 2.54 3.48
N VAL A 90 9.55 2.49 4.23
CA VAL A 90 9.47 2.88 5.65
C VAL A 90 9.15 1.66 6.51
N HIS A 91 9.96 1.39 7.53
CA HIS A 91 9.72 0.35 8.52
C HIS A 91 9.27 0.93 9.85
N CYS A 92 8.17 0.43 10.44
CA CYS A 92 7.71 0.77 11.77
C CYS A 92 8.06 -0.35 12.75
N GLU A 93 8.88 -0.06 13.77
CA GLU A 93 9.29 -1.03 14.80
C GLU A 93 8.30 -1.16 15.96
N GLY A 94 7.21 -0.41 15.94
CA GLY A 94 6.13 -0.38 16.92
C GLY A 94 4.99 0.48 16.38
N ALA A 95 4.21 1.10 17.27
CA ALA A 95 3.25 2.11 16.88
C ALA A 95 3.94 3.24 16.10
N CYS A 96 3.34 3.72 15.02
CA CYS A 96 3.90 4.81 14.23
C CYS A 96 2.81 5.65 13.55
N THR A 97 3.18 6.85 13.13
CA THR A 97 2.30 7.72 12.34
C THR A 97 3.03 8.22 11.11
N LEU A 98 2.43 8.02 9.94
CA LEU A 98 2.88 8.56 8.67
C LEU A 98 1.86 9.58 8.17
N LYS A 99 2.27 10.84 7.93
CA LYS A 99 1.40 11.90 7.43
C LYS A 99 1.95 12.50 6.14
N ASN A 100 1.15 12.46 5.06
CA ASN A 100 1.58 12.98 3.75
C ASN A 100 2.93 12.37 3.31
N VAL A 101 3.06 11.04 3.41
CA VAL A 101 4.23 10.29 2.92
C VAL A 101 3.92 9.76 1.54
N TRP A 102 4.81 10.04 0.59
CA TRP A 102 4.62 9.76 -0.82
C TRP A 102 5.70 8.83 -1.34
N PHE A 103 5.33 7.85 -2.16
CA PHE A 103 6.26 6.90 -2.77
C PHE A 103 6.18 7.03 -4.29
N ARG A 104 7.30 7.39 -4.93
CA ARG A 104 7.39 7.56 -6.39
C ARG A 104 7.32 6.26 -7.15
N ASP A 105 7.93 5.26 -6.58
CA ASP A 105 8.00 3.90 -7.09
C ASP A 105 8.18 2.97 -5.90
N VAL A 106 7.48 1.85 -5.89
CA VAL A 106 7.56 0.88 -4.80
C VAL A 106 8.18 -0.40 -5.32
N CYS A 107 9.36 -0.71 -4.84
CA CYS A 107 10.10 -1.88 -5.26
C CYS A 107 9.57 -3.15 -4.58
N GLU A 108 9.89 -3.37 -3.31
CA GLU A 108 9.35 -4.48 -2.51
C GLU A 108 8.08 -4.00 -1.79
N ASP A 109 8.20 -3.39 -0.59
CA ASP A 109 7.07 -2.83 0.15
C ASP A 109 7.28 -1.33 0.44
N ALA A 110 6.24 -0.51 0.27
CA ALA A 110 6.36 0.91 0.62
C ALA A 110 6.46 1.12 2.13
N ILE A 111 5.67 0.37 2.90
CA ILE A 111 5.60 0.48 4.36
C ILE A 111 5.50 -0.92 4.96
N THR A 112 6.45 -1.28 5.83
CA THR A 112 6.43 -2.55 6.56
C THR A 112 6.25 -2.31 8.06
N LEU A 113 5.15 -2.83 8.61
CA LEU A 113 4.82 -2.75 10.03
C LEU A 113 5.45 -3.95 10.74
N LYS A 114 6.65 -3.79 11.29
CA LYS A 114 7.45 -4.89 11.86
C LYS A 114 7.11 -5.20 13.32
N GLY A 115 6.89 -4.16 14.13
CA GLY A 115 6.56 -4.30 15.54
C GLY A 115 5.06 -4.23 15.83
N ASP A 116 4.67 -4.69 17.02
CA ASP A 116 3.29 -4.61 17.50
C ASP A 116 2.95 -3.15 17.87
N GLY A 117 1.73 -2.72 17.58
CA GLY A 117 1.22 -1.39 17.89
C GLY A 117 0.25 -0.87 16.85
N ASP A 118 -0.46 0.20 17.18
CA ASP A 118 -1.40 0.82 16.26
C ASP A 118 -0.67 1.80 15.33
N VAL A 119 -1.02 1.77 14.06
CA VAL A 119 -0.39 2.57 13.01
C VAL A 119 -1.42 3.46 12.33
N LEU A 120 -1.05 4.73 12.13
CA LEU A 120 -1.83 5.69 11.35
C LEU A 120 -1.06 6.10 10.09
N ILE A 121 -1.67 5.87 8.93
CA ILE A 121 -1.22 6.38 7.63
C ILE A 121 -2.29 7.34 7.13
N GLU A 122 -1.98 8.64 7.10
CA GLU A 122 -2.92 9.71 6.81
C GLU A 122 -2.39 10.64 5.72
N GLY A 123 -3.12 10.73 4.61
CA GLY A 123 -2.66 11.49 3.44
C GLY A 123 -1.44 10.85 2.79
N GLY A 124 -1.07 11.34 1.63
CA GLY A 124 0.02 10.74 0.87
C GLY A 124 -0.44 9.77 -0.20
N GLY A 125 0.48 8.94 -0.66
CA GLY A 125 0.16 7.95 -1.68
C GLY A 125 1.36 7.14 -2.15
N ALA A 126 1.07 6.06 -2.87
CA ALA A 126 2.07 5.17 -3.47
C ALA A 126 1.66 4.77 -4.89
N GLN A 127 2.64 4.54 -5.73
CA GLN A 127 2.40 4.04 -7.08
C GLN A 127 3.44 2.99 -7.49
N GLU A 128 3.06 2.20 -8.52
CA GLU A 128 3.92 1.20 -9.18
C GLU A 128 4.41 0.08 -8.23
N ALA A 129 3.63 -0.25 -7.19
CA ALA A 129 3.96 -1.38 -6.33
C ALA A 129 3.66 -2.71 -7.05
N VAL A 130 4.68 -3.54 -7.24
CA VAL A 130 4.51 -4.85 -7.86
C VAL A 130 3.65 -5.75 -6.97
N ASP A 131 3.90 -5.78 -5.68
CA ASP A 131 3.12 -6.56 -4.70
C ASP A 131 2.36 -5.66 -3.72
N LYS A 132 2.95 -5.14 -2.66
CA LYS A 132 2.20 -4.50 -1.57
C LYS A 132 2.64 -3.05 -1.32
N VAL A 133 1.69 -2.21 -0.94
CA VAL A 133 2.00 -0.88 -0.38
C VAL A 133 2.26 -1.00 1.12
N VAL A 134 1.40 -1.72 1.86
CA VAL A 134 1.56 -1.92 3.31
C VAL A 134 1.58 -3.39 3.65
N GLN A 135 2.70 -3.86 4.16
CA GLN A 135 2.90 -5.19 4.74
C GLN A 135 2.79 -5.12 6.26
N SER A 136 1.89 -5.88 6.86
CA SER A 136 1.70 -5.91 8.31
C SER A 136 2.23 -7.22 8.90
N ASN A 137 3.37 -7.15 9.56
CA ASN A 137 4.00 -8.27 10.27
C ASN A 137 3.68 -8.23 11.76
N GLY A 138 3.72 -7.05 12.38
CA GLY A 138 3.31 -6.82 13.76
C GLY A 138 1.79 -6.84 13.95
N ARG A 139 1.35 -6.99 15.20
CA ARG A 139 -0.07 -7.01 15.61
C ARG A 139 -0.54 -5.62 15.97
N GLY A 140 -1.83 -5.38 15.84
CA GLY A 140 -2.46 -4.09 16.14
C GLY A 140 -3.43 -3.68 15.04
N THR A 141 -3.79 -2.40 15.03
CA THR A 141 -4.70 -1.84 14.02
C THR A 141 -3.97 -0.83 13.14
N CYS A 142 -3.93 -1.08 11.83
CA CYS A 142 -3.45 -0.12 10.84
C CYS A 142 -4.62 0.69 10.30
N THR A 143 -4.62 2.00 10.49
CA THR A 143 -5.59 2.91 9.89
C THR A 143 -4.96 3.61 8.70
N ILE A 144 -5.53 3.42 7.51
CA ILE A 144 -5.12 4.10 6.26
C ILE A 144 -6.27 4.99 5.81
N LYS A 145 -6.04 6.30 5.83
CA LYS A 145 -7.08 7.26 5.47
C LYS A 145 -6.58 8.37 4.56
N ASP A 146 -7.47 8.87 3.70
CA ASP A 146 -7.17 9.97 2.78
C ASP A 146 -5.91 9.71 1.91
N TYR A 147 -5.71 8.44 1.53
CA TYR A 147 -4.53 7.94 0.83
C TYR A 147 -4.85 7.62 -0.63
N THR A 148 -3.88 7.75 -1.52
CA THR A 148 -4.07 7.45 -2.94
C THR A 148 -3.08 6.37 -3.39
N VAL A 149 -3.59 5.34 -4.08
CA VAL A 149 -2.74 4.32 -4.72
C VAL A 149 -3.02 4.22 -6.20
N VAL A 150 -1.95 4.05 -6.99
CA VAL A 150 -2.01 3.95 -8.45
C VAL A 150 -1.13 2.80 -8.92
N ASN A 151 -1.74 1.86 -9.66
CA ASN A 151 -1.03 0.73 -10.27
C ASN A 151 -0.25 -0.14 -9.27
N VAL A 152 -0.96 -0.69 -8.29
CA VAL A 152 -0.37 -1.49 -7.20
C VAL A 152 -0.93 -2.92 -7.18
N GLY A 153 -0.19 -3.86 -6.62
CA GLY A 153 -0.66 -5.22 -6.37
C GLY A 153 -1.76 -5.24 -5.31
N LYS A 154 -1.42 -4.74 -4.10
CA LYS A 154 -2.33 -4.61 -2.95
C LYS A 154 -2.05 -3.31 -2.20
N LEU A 155 -3.08 -2.73 -1.56
CA LEU A 155 -2.87 -1.64 -0.61
C LEU A 155 -2.36 -2.16 0.74
N PHE A 156 -3.00 -3.20 1.28
CA PHE A 156 -2.66 -3.75 2.59
C PHE A 156 -2.67 -5.29 2.57
N ARG A 157 -1.71 -5.90 3.23
CA ARG A 157 -1.65 -7.33 3.47
C ARG A 157 -1.18 -7.65 4.89
N SER A 158 -1.97 -8.40 5.64
CA SER A 158 -1.49 -9.07 6.86
C SER A 158 -0.50 -10.15 6.48
N CYS A 159 0.59 -10.29 7.22
CA CYS A 159 1.57 -11.35 6.93
C CYS A 159 0.94 -12.73 6.91
N GLY A 160 1.02 -13.37 5.77
CA GLY A 160 0.39 -14.67 5.55
C GLY A 160 1.15 -15.85 6.11
N ASN A 161 2.49 -15.75 6.19
CA ASN A 161 3.40 -16.84 6.55
C ASN A 161 4.62 -16.38 7.36
N CYS A 162 4.43 -15.42 8.27
CA CYS A 162 5.50 -15.01 9.18
C CYS A 162 5.89 -16.12 10.16
N SER A 163 7.12 -16.06 10.67
CA SER A 163 7.53 -16.87 11.83
C SER A 163 6.77 -16.39 13.08
N ASN A 164 6.33 -17.31 13.92
CA ASN A 164 5.40 -17.04 15.04
C ASN A 164 4.14 -16.29 14.57
N ASN A 165 3.60 -16.71 13.44
CA ASN A 165 2.46 -16.06 12.83
C ASN A 165 1.23 -16.13 13.73
N GLY A 166 0.36 -15.13 13.63
CA GLY A 166 -0.84 -15.01 14.44
C GLY A 166 -1.43 -13.61 14.27
N GLY A 167 -2.45 -13.31 15.04
CA GLY A 167 -3.13 -12.03 14.95
C GLY A 167 -3.62 -11.52 16.30
N PRO A 168 -4.56 -10.56 16.28
CA PRO A 168 -5.10 -9.94 15.08
C PRO A 168 -4.21 -8.82 14.52
N ARG A 169 -4.27 -8.67 13.19
CA ARG A 169 -3.75 -7.53 12.42
C ARG A 169 -4.93 -6.86 11.72
N ASN A 170 -5.55 -5.93 12.41
CA ASN A 170 -6.73 -5.26 11.89
C ASN A 170 -6.35 -4.13 10.93
N VAL A 171 -7.24 -3.82 9.99
CA VAL A 171 -7.07 -2.68 9.11
C VAL A 171 -8.36 -1.87 8.95
N ILE A 172 -8.22 -0.55 8.98
CA ILE A 172 -9.30 0.41 8.73
C ILE A 172 -8.91 1.23 7.51
N ILE A 173 -9.72 1.14 6.45
CA ILE A 173 -9.55 1.89 5.20
C ILE A 173 -10.65 2.94 5.11
N GLN A 174 -10.25 4.22 5.02
CA GLN A 174 -11.19 5.35 4.97
C GLN A 174 -10.78 6.35 3.88
N ASN A 175 -11.72 6.71 3.00
CA ASN A 175 -11.54 7.75 1.98
C ASN A 175 -10.31 7.51 1.08
N VAL A 176 -10.00 6.26 0.75
CA VAL A 176 -8.88 5.89 -0.12
C VAL A 176 -9.30 6.01 -1.58
N LYS A 177 -8.42 6.57 -2.41
CA LYS A 177 -8.53 6.55 -3.87
C LYS A 177 -7.63 5.45 -4.43
N ALA A 178 -8.22 4.43 -5.05
CA ALA A 178 -7.51 3.25 -5.51
C ALA A 178 -7.70 3.04 -7.02
N ASN A 179 -6.65 3.23 -7.80
CA ASN A 179 -6.69 3.11 -9.26
C ASN A 179 -5.70 2.04 -9.72
N GLY A 180 -6.22 0.97 -10.33
CA GLY A 180 -5.39 -0.11 -10.83
C GLY A 180 -4.81 -0.99 -9.72
N VAL A 181 -5.66 -1.61 -8.89
CA VAL A 181 -5.25 -2.63 -7.90
C VAL A 181 -5.36 -4.01 -8.53
N LYS A 182 -4.21 -4.64 -8.76
CA LYS A 182 -4.09 -5.85 -9.60
C LYS A 182 -4.54 -7.13 -8.90
N ALA A 183 -4.52 -7.15 -7.56
CA ALA A 183 -4.97 -8.29 -6.75
C ALA A 183 -6.09 -7.84 -5.79
N ASP A 184 -5.83 -7.78 -4.51
CA ASP A 184 -6.83 -7.38 -3.52
C ASP A 184 -6.48 -5.99 -2.98
N LEU A 185 -7.46 -5.08 -2.81
CA LEU A 185 -7.20 -3.83 -2.10
C LEU A 185 -6.71 -4.13 -0.68
N VAL A 186 -7.40 -5.05 -0.01
CA VAL A 186 -7.05 -5.51 1.34
C VAL A 186 -7.05 -7.03 1.40
N GLY A 187 -5.98 -7.62 1.93
CA GLY A 187 -5.86 -9.04 2.24
C GLY A 187 -5.61 -9.28 3.72
N ILE A 188 -6.47 -10.05 4.39
CA ILE A 188 -6.40 -10.35 5.83
C ILE A 188 -6.42 -11.86 6.11
N ASN A 189 -5.91 -12.27 7.27
CA ASN A 189 -5.95 -13.68 7.68
C ASN A 189 -7.08 -13.92 8.68
N SER A 190 -8.24 -14.34 8.18
CA SER A 190 -9.45 -14.54 9.00
C SER A 190 -9.28 -15.58 10.10
N ASN A 191 -8.45 -16.62 9.88
CA ASN A 191 -8.17 -17.65 10.89
C ASN A 191 -7.35 -17.13 12.08
N TYR A 192 -6.73 -15.94 11.99
CA TYR A 192 -6.05 -15.27 13.09
C TYR A 192 -6.88 -14.14 13.71
N GLY A 193 -8.13 -13.99 13.27
CA GLY A 193 -9.07 -13.00 13.81
C GLY A 193 -8.86 -11.58 13.26
N ASP A 194 -8.12 -11.44 12.16
CA ASP A 194 -7.98 -10.15 11.48
C ASP A 194 -9.34 -9.64 10.99
N VAL A 195 -9.55 -8.33 11.09
CA VAL A 195 -10.74 -7.64 10.59
C VAL A 195 -10.34 -6.48 9.70
N ALA A 196 -10.95 -6.39 8.52
CA ALA A 196 -10.86 -5.23 7.64
C ALA A 196 -12.15 -4.42 7.68
N THR A 197 -12.05 -3.11 7.91
CA THR A 197 -13.20 -2.19 7.87
C THR A 197 -12.98 -1.15 6.78
N ILE A 198 -13.83 -1.13 5.74
CA ILE A 198 -13.64 -0.31 4.54
C ILE A 198 -14.83 0.63 4.33
N SER A 199 -14.56 1.92 4.17
CA SER A 199 -15.59 2.94 3.99
C SER A 199 -15.08 4.18 3.22
N GLY A 200 -15.99 4.88 2.55
CA GLY A 200 -15.73 6.18 1.89
C GLY A 200 -14.71 6.12 0.74
N SER A 201 -14.28 4.94 0.33
CA SER A 201 -13.25 4.76 -0.69
C SER A 201 -13.84 4.69 -2.09
N CYS A 202 -13.05 5.08 -3.08
CA CYS A 202 -13.45 5.06 -4.49
C CYS A 202 -12.27 4.67 -5.38
N GLY A 203 -12.55 4.27 -6.62
CA GLY A 203 -11.48 3.93 -7.55
C GLY A 203 -11.95 3.19 -8.80
N THR A 204 -10.99 2.85 -9.66
CA THR A 204 -11.21 2.09 -10.89
C THR A 204 -10.16 0.98 -11.01
N GLY A 205 -10.53 -0.14 -11.67
CA GLY A 205 -9.60 -1.24 -11.88
C GLY A 205 -9.15 -1.94 -10.58
N VAL A 206 -9.99 -1.93 -9.56
CA VAL A 206 -9.78 -2.69 -8.31
C VAL A 206 -10.36 -4.09 -8.51
N LYS A 207 -9.50 -5.11 -8.50
CA LYS A 207 -9.90 -6.48 -8.80
C LYS A 207 -10.74 -7.12 -7.68
N SER A 208 -10.43 -6.81 -6.43
CA SER A 208 -11.17 -7.24 -5.24
C SER A 208 -11.00 -6.22 -4.13
N VAL A 209 -12.08 -5.90 -3.42
CA VAL A 209 -12.03 -4.90 -2.34
C VAL A 209 -11.46 -5.51 -1.05
N CYS A 210 -11.90 -6.70 -0.68
CA CYS A 210 -11.43 -7.38 0.52
C CYS A 210 -11.37 -8.88 0.28
N GLN A 211 -10.24 -9.49 0.63
CA GLN A 211 -10.02 -10.93 0.50
C GLN A 211 -9.56 -11.51 1.83
N GLU A 212 -10.22 -12.53 2.28
CA GLU A 212 -9.78 -13.33 3.41
C GLU A 212 -8.84 -14.45 2.98
N TYR A 213 -7.87 -14.75 3.82
CA TYR A 213 -6.90 -15.82 3.66
C TYR A 213 -6.86 -16.69 4.91
N LYS A 214 -6.43 -17.92 4.75
CA LYS A 214 -5.94 -18.76 5.83
C LYS A 214 -4.43 -18.53 5.95
N GLY A 215 -4.04 -17.72 6.94
CA GLY A 215 -2.64 -17.54 7.28
C GLY A 215 -2.06 -18.82 7.87
N ILE A 216 -0.76 -18.99 7.71
CA ILE A 216 0.00 -20.17 8.18
C ILE A 216 1.23 -19.72 8.94
N GLU A 217 1.81 -20.61 9.73
CA GLU A 217 3.14 -20.45 10.29
C GLU A 217 4.20 -20.66 9.19
N LYS A 218 5.34 -19.98 9.27
CA LYS A 218 6.42 -20.15 8.30
C LYS A 218 7.02 -21.56 8.41
N ASN A 219 6.47 -22.50 7.63
CA ASN A 219 6.84 -23.90 7.60
C ASN A 219 7.27 -24.32 6.20
N GLY A 220 8.49 -24.02 5.82
CA GLY A 220 9.16 -24.73 4.72
C GLY A 220 8.47 -24.76 3.36
N GLY A 221 7.78 -23.69 2.93
CA GLY A 221 7.38 -23.53 1.54
C GLY A 221 5.88 -23.65 1.25
N GLU A 222 5.01 -23.65 2.25
CA GLU A 222 3.57 -23.48 2.02
C GLU A 222 3.20 -22.00 1.93
N ASP A 223 2.25 -21.67 1.05
CA ASP A 223 1.69 -20.33 0.89
C ASP A 223 0.31 -20.21 1.55
N PRO A 224 -0.04 -19.00 2.07
CA PRO A 224 -1.38 -18.73 2.55
C PRO A 224 -2.41 -18.89 1.44
N VAL A 225 -3.49 -19.60 1.69
CA VAL A 225 -4.54 -19.84 0.69
C VAL A 225 -5.71 -18.87 0.85
N LYS A 226 -6.28 -18.44 -0.26
CA LYS A 226 -7.53 -17.66 -0.27
C LYS A 226 -8.67 -18.54 0.27
N VAL A 227 -9.59 -17.92 1.03
CA VAL A 227 -10.82 -18.56 1.50
C VAL A 227 -12.03 -17.80 0.99
N ASP A 228 -13.11 -18.53 0.70
CA ASP A 228 -14.34 -17.97 0.13
C ASP A 228 -15.27 -17.40 1.22
N THR A 229 -14.68 -16.86 2.30
CA THR A 229 -15.43 -16.18 3.35
C THR A 229 -15.18 -14.68 3.30
N THR A 230 -16.16 -13.91 3.78
CA THR A 230 -16.10 -12.45 3.88
C THR A 230 -16.55 -11.98 5.26
N ALA A 231 -16.60 -12.91 6.23
CA ALA A 231 -17.14 -12.64 7.56
C ALA A 231 -16.35 -11.53 8.30
N ASN A 232 -15.08 -11.36 7.98
CA ASN A 232 -14.19 -10.38 8.60
C ASN A 232 -13.96 -9.12 7.72
N CYS A 233 -14.55 -9.07 6.52
CA CYS A 233 -14.62 -7.88 5.67
C CYS A 233 -15.82 -7.04 6.10
N LYS A 234 -15.59 -5.90 6.73
CA LYS A 234 -16.58 -5.04 7.39
C LYS A 234 -16.66 -3.65 6.80
N GLY A 235 -17.57 -2.84 7.34
CA GLY A 235 -17.81 -1.47 6.88
C GLY A 235 -18.74 -1.42 5.68
N ALA A 236 -19.07 -0.20 5.24
CA ALA A 236 -20.04 0.00 4.15
C ALA A 236 -19.56 -0.58 2.80
N GLN A 237 -18.25 -0.81 2.64
CA GLN A 237 -17.65 -1.25 1.39
C GLN A 237 -16.90 -2.59 1.48
N GLY A 238 -16.79 -3.18 2.69
CA GLY A 238 -16.04 -4.42 2.88
C GLY A 238 -16.57 -5.62 2.09
N LEU A 239 -17.85 -5.62 1.76
CA LEU A 239 -18.53 -6.70 1.01
C LEU A 239 -18.77 -6.36 -0.46
N LEU A 240 -18.23 -5.26 -0.97
CA LEU A 240 -18.39 -4.90 -2.38
C LEU A 240 -17.41 -5.68 -3.25
N ASP A 241 -17.85 -6.11 -4.41
CA ASP A 241 -16.99 -6.70 -5.44
C ASP A 241 -16.05 -5.66 -6.06
N SER A 242 -16.48 -4.40 -6.13
CA SER A 242 -15.70 -3.29 -6.65
C SER A 242 -16.02 -1.98 -5.92
N LEU A 243 -15.07 -1.05 -5.92
CA LEU A 243 -15.29 0.29 -5.39
C LEU A 243 -16.14 1.14 -6.37
N PRO A 244 -16.91 2.12 -5.86
CA PRO A 244 -17.51 3.14 -6.73
C PRO A 244 -16.41 3.97 -7.40
N SER A 245 -16.70 4.49 -8.59
CA SER A 245 -15.79 5.44 -9.25
C SER A 245 -15.63 6.72 -8.43
N CYS A 246 -14.44 7.30 -8.41
CA CYS A 246 -14.23 8.62 -7.83
C CYS A 246 -14.89 9.67 -8.77
#